data_570da8080c8e57d4bbd787d0c26fb171
#
_entry.id   570da8080c8e57d4bbd787d0c26fb171
#
_cell.length_a   1.000
_cell.length_b   1.000
_cell.length_c   1.000
_cell.angle_alpha   90.00
_cell.angle_beta   90.00
_cell.angle_gamma   90.00
#
_symmetry.space_group_name_H-M   'P 1'
#
loop_
_entity.id
_entity.type
_entity.pdbx_description
1 polymer ?
#
loop_
_entity_poly.entity_id
_entity_poly.type
_entity_poly.pdbx_seq_one_letter_code
_entity_poly.pdbx_strand_id
1 'polypeptide(L)'
;LPEAKVNPKTIFQHLLSVAPEGEVVAHGGDINEGEKVAHETFEATYLNYYVAHATIETHTALVKVEKDRVTVWASTQRPFGAKEEVAQALGIPPNNVHVIAPFVGGGFGGKSQNRQIVEAARLSKLAGRPVQVAWSREEEFFYDTFRPAAIVKIRSGVTEADQIAYWNFDVYFAG
;
A
#
# COMPACT_ATOMS: atom_id res chain seq x y z
N LEU A 1 19.66 -13.79 4.92
CA LEU A 1 18.91 -13.03 3.90
C LEU A 1 19.81 -12.88 2.67
N PRO A 2 19.28 -12.96 1.44
CA PRO A 2 20.06 -12.66 0.25
C PRO A 2 20.56 -11.21 0.30
N GLU A 3 21.75 -10.99 -0.25
CA GLU A 3 22.33 -9.65 -0.32
C GLU A 3 21.47 -8.75 -1.19
N ALA A 4 21.18 -7.53 -0.71
CA ALA A 4 20.38 -6.58 -1.45
C ALA A 4 21.15 -6.10 -2.69
N LYS A 5 20.63 -6.39 -3.88
CA LYS A 5 21.23 -5.96 -5.15
C LYS A 5 21.02 -4.49 -5.48
N VAL A 6 20.09 -3.85 -4.79
CA VAL A 6 19.68 -2.47 -5.01
C VAL A 6 19.72 -1.71 -3.68
N ASN A 7 20.15 -0.47 -3.70
CA ASN A 7 20.25 0.40 -2.53
C ASN A 7 19.66 1.80 -2.86
N PRO A 8 19.51 2.71 -1.86
CA PRO A 8 18.92 4.02 -2.10
C PRO A 8 19.60 4.86 -3.20
N LYS A 9 20.89 4.64 -3.49
CA LYS A 9 21.61 5.38 -4.54
C LYS A 9 21.36 4.82 -5.94
N THR A 10 21.03 3.54 -6.06
CA THR A 10 20.90 2.84 -7.34
C THR A 10 19.47 2.52 -7.73
N ILE A 11 18.49 2.68 -6.82
CA ILE A 11 17.11 2.25 -7.02
C ILE A 11 16.46 2.88 -8.25
N PHE A 12 16.66 4.17 -8.49
CA PHE A 12 16.00 4.85 -9.61
C PHE A 12 16.57 4.43 -10.97
N GLN A 13 17.89 4.24 -11.06
CA GLN A 13 18.51 3.68 -12.26
C GLN A 13 18.02 2.26 -12.53
N HIS A 14 17.91 1.47 -11.46
CA HIS A 14 17.39 0.11 -11.55
C HIS A 14 15.93 0.12 -12.05
N LEU A 15 15.05 0.93 -11.50
CA LEU A 15 13.65 1.04 -11.94
C LEU A 15 13.55 1.35 -13.44
N LEU A 16 14.32 2.30 -13.94
CA LEU A 16 14.34 2.63 -15.36
C LEU A 16 14.90 1.49 -16.23
N SER A 17 15.89 0.75 -15.73
CA SER A 17 16.52 -0.33 -16.47
C SER A 17 15.68 -1.60 -16.61
N VAL A 18 14.76 -1.85 -15.66
CA VAL A 18 13.87 -3.02 -15.63
C VAL A 18 12.43 -2.70 -16.02
N ALA A 19 12.11 -1.42 -16.23
CA ALA A 19 10.77 -1.01 -16.63
C ALA A 19 10.37 -1.71 -17.94
N PRO A 20 9.21 -2.38 -17.97
CA PRO A 20 8.65 -2.89 -19.22
C PRO A 20 8.22 -1.72 -20.13
N GLU A 21 7.75 -2.05 -21.33
CA GLU A 21 7.05 -1.07 -22.16
C GLU A 21 5.85 -0.50 -21.37
N GLY A 22 5.72 0.85 -21.36
CA GLY A 22 4.70 1.51 -20.55
C GLY A 22 3.28 1.23 -21.04
N GLU A 23 2.36 1.12 -20.10
CA GLU A 23 0.92 1.05 -20.38
C GLU A 23 0.30 2.44 -20.32
N VAL A 24 -0.46 2.82 -21.36
CA VAL A 24 -1.21 4.07 -21.36
C VAL A 24 -2.48 3.89 -20.54
N VAL A 25 -2.50 4.47 -19.34
CA VAL A 25 -3.62 4.33 -18.39
C VAL A 25 -4.76 5.29 -18.70
N ALA A 26 -4.44 6.47 -19.25
CA ALA A 26 -5.42 7.47 -19.64
C ALA A 26 -4.88 8.30 -20.82
N HIS A 27 -5.78 8.61 -21.75
CA HIS A 27 -5.47 9.43 -22.92
C HIS A 27 -6.66 10.32 -23.25
N GLY A 28 -6.39 11.57 -23.67
CA GLY A 28 -7.40 12.49 -24.14
C GLY A 28 -6.78 13.57 -25.03
N GLY A 29 -7.42 13.88 -26.15
CA GLY A 29 -6.91 14.85 -27.11
C GLY A 29 -5.67 14.40 -27.86
N ASP A 30 -4.88 15.36 -28.35
CA ASP A 30 -3.63 15.14 -29.09
C ASP A 30 -2.52 15.98 -28.46
N ILE A 31 -1.49 15.34 -27.93
CA ILE A 31 -0.37 16.00 -27.26
C ILE A 31 0.45 16.87 -28.26
N ASN A 32 0.55 16.43 -29.52
CA ASN A 32 1.28 17.18 -30.54
C ASN A 32 0.58 18.50 -30.90
N GLU A 33 -0.75 18.49 -30.90
CA GLU A 33 -1.53 19.71 -31.10
C GLU A 33 -1.40 20.66 -29.88
N GLY A 34 -1.38 20.09 -28.67
CA GLY A 34 -1.12 20.86 -27.45
C GLY A 34 0.27 21.49 -27.43
N GLU A 35 1.30 20.76 -27.88
CA GLU A 35 2.67 21.30 -28.00
C GLU A 35 2.77 22.49 -28.95
N LYS A 36 2.02 22.48 -30.05
CA LYS A 36 2.03 23.60 -31.05
C LYS A 36 1.44 24.90 -30.50
N VAL A 37 0.48 24.81 -29.57
CA VAL A 37 -0.21 25.99 -29.02
C VAL A 37 0.36 26.40 -27.65
N ALA A 38 1.30 25.66 -27.14
CA ALA A 38 1.98 26.00 -25.89
C ALA A 38 2.88 27.24 -26.07
N HIS A 39 2.69 28.24 -25.23
CA HIS A 39 3.53 29.44 -25.14
C HIS A 39 4.76 29.17 -24.27
N GLU A 40 4.56 28.47 -23.17
CA GLU A 40 5.62 28.08 -22.23
C GLU A 40 5.53 26.58 -21.92
N THR A 41 6.67 25.92 -21.78
CA THR A 41 6.77 24.49 -21.50
C THR A 41 7.54 24.22 -20.22
N PHE A 42 7.11 23.20 -19.48
CA PHE A 42 7.71 22.79 -18.22
C PHE A 42 8.06 21.30 -18.27
N GLU A 43 9.24 20.97 -17.76
CA GLU A 43 9.68 19.60 -17.60
C GLU A 43 10.21 19.42 -16.18
N ALA A 44 9.74 18.35 -15.49
CA ALA A 44 10.17 18.04 -14.13
C ALA A 44 10.25 16.53 -13.92
N THR A 45 11.24 16.12 -13.14
CA THR A 45 11.36 14.73 -12.67
C THR A 45 11.38 14.72 -11.16
N TYR A 46 10.45 13.95 -10.57
CA TYR A 46 10.34 13.76 -9.13
C TYR A 46 10.74 12.34 -8.75
N LEU A 47 11.52 12.23 -7.68
CA LEU A 47 12.03 10.97 -7.15
C LEU A 47 11.44 10.73 -5.76
N ASN A 48 10.71 9.63 -5.59
CA ASN A 48 10.19 9.19 -4.31
C ASN A 48 10.89 7.92 -3.89
N TYR A 49 11.48 7.92 -2.70
CA TYR A 49 12.10 6.73 -2.12
C TYR A 49 11.07 5.78 -1.48
N TYR A 50 11.49 4.55 -1.20
CA TYR A 50 10.76 3.67 -0.31
C TYR A 50 10.55 4.33 1.05
N VAL A 51 9.33 4.26 1.57
CA VAL A 51 8.99 4.79 2.89
C VAL A 51 8.23 3.74 3.68
N ALA A 52 8.77 3.38 4.84
CA ALA A 52 8.06 2.57 5.81
C ALA A 52 6.90 3.37 6.43
N HIS A 53 5.78 2.73 6.71
CA HIS A 53 4.66 3.37 7.40
C HIS A 53 5.05 3.74 8.84
N ALA A 54 5.80 2.88 9.52
CA ALA A 54 6.40 3.09 10.84
C ALA A 54 5.43 3.74 11.85
N THR A 55 4.21 3.23 11.89
CA THR A 55 3.16 3.71 12.78
C THR A 55 3.56 3.59 14.25
N ILE A 56 3.14 4.52 15.12
CA ILE A 56 3.49 4.46 16.56
C ILE A 56 2.96 3.16 17.16
N GLU A 57 1.70 2.83 16.92
CA GLU A 57 1.13 1.52 17.24
C GLU A 57 1.50 0.52 16.15
N THR A 58 2.22 -0.54 16.49
CA THR A 58 2.52 -1.64 15.57
C THR A 58 1.25 -2.44 15.23
N HIS A 59 1.32 -3.34 14.26
CA HIS A 59 0.19 -4.23 13.92
C HIS A 59 -0.18 -5.07 15.13
N THR A 60 -1.42 -4.91 15.61
CA THR A 60 -1.92 -5.57 16.81
C THR A 60 -3.31 -6.14 16.58
N ALA A 61 -3.56 -7.33 17.11
CA ALA A 61 -4.87 -7.96 17.10
C ALA A 61 -5.07 -8.82 18.35
N LEU A 62 -6.26 -8.73 18.95
CA LEU A 62 -6.78 -9.68 19.93
C LEU A 62 -7.93 -10.45 19.27
N VAL A 63 -7.87 -11.76 19.25
CA VAL A 63 -8.91 -12.59 18.65
C VAL A 63 -9.41 -13.62 19.64
N LYS A 64 -10.74 -13.78 19.70
CA LYS A 64 -11.43 -14.83 20.46
C LYS A 64 -12.26 -15.70 19.51
N VAL A 65 -11.93 -16.98 19.44
CA VAL A 65 -12.70 -17.98 18.68
C VAL A 65 -13.53 -18.79 19.66
N GLU A 66 -14.85 -18.80 19.47
CA GLU A 66 -15.83 -19.55 20.28
C GLU A 66 -16.71 -20.40 19.35
N LYS A 67 -16.46 -21.69 19.27
CA LYS A 67 -17.14 -22.60 18.31
C LYS A 67 -17.07 -22.01 16.89
N ASP A 68 -18.21 -21.53 16.38
CA ASP A 68 -18.33 -20.96 15.04
C ASP A 68 -18.36 -19.43 15.02
N ARG A 69 -18.21 -18.77 16.18
CA ARG A 69 -18.20 -17.31 16.29
C ARG A 69 -16.79 -16.80 16.59
N VAL A 70 -16.40 -15.75 15.90
CA VAL A 70 -15.11 -15.10 16.10
C VAL A 70 -15.30 -13.61 16.37
N THR A 71 -14.69 -13.15 17.44
CA THR A 71 -14.61 -11.71 17.75
C THR A 71 -13.16 -11.26 17.61
N VAL A 72 -12.95 -10.19 16.85
CA VAL A 72 -11.66 -9.62 16.54
C VAL A 72 -11.63 -8.18 17.04
N TRP A 73 -10.65 -7.81 17.83
CA TRP A 73 -10.27 -6.43 18.13
C TRP A 73 -8.91 -6.18 17.51
N ALA A 74 -8.82 -5.28 16.54
CA ALA A 74 -7.56 -5.11 15.81
C ALA A 74 -7.36 -3.71 15.27
N SER A 75 -6.08 -3.32 15.23
CA SER A 75 -5.65 -2.14 14.51
C SER A 75 -5.67 -2.44 13.00
N THR A 76 -6.73 -2.01 12.32
CA THR A 76 -6.92 -2.21 10.88
C THR A 76 -7.57 -1.00 10.22
N GLN A 77 -7.19 -0.74 8.97
CA GLN A 77 -7.83 0.24 8.08
C GLN A 77 -8.93 -0.39 7.22
N ARG A 78 -9.05 -1.74 7.23
CA ARG A 78 -9.98 -2.51 6.41
C ARG A 78 -10.76 -3.55 7.23
N PRO A 79 -11.64 -3.13 8.16
CA PRO A 79 -12.34 -4.07 9.03
C PRO A 79 -13.21 -5.09 8.27
N PHE A 80 -13.82 -4.69 7.16
CA PHE A 80 -14.59 -5.61 6.31
C PHE A 80 -13.68 -6.63 5.60
N GLY A 81 -12.51 -6.20 5.09
CA GLY A 81 -11.51 -7.10 4.53
C GLY A 81 -10.98 -8.09 5.58
N ALA A 82 -10.69 -7.60 6.80
CA ALA A 82 -10.29 -8.45 7.91
C ALA A 82 -11.33 -9.53 8.24
N LYS A 83 -12.61 -9.19 8.19
CA LYS A 83 -13.73 -10.13 8.38
C LYS A 83 -13.68 -11.27 7.37
N GLU A 84 -13.54 -10.95 6.09
CA GLU A 84 -13.47 -11.92 5.00
C GLU A 84 -12.20 -12.80 5.10
N GLU A 85 -11.05 -12.20 5.36
CA GLU A 85 -9.78 -12.90 5.48
C GLU A 85 -9.77 -13.88 6.67
N VAL A 86 -10.32 -13.48 7.83
CA VAL A 86 -10.47 -14.38 9.00
C VAL A 86 -11.45 -15.51 8.70
N ALA A 87 -12.59 -15.21 8.09
CA ALA A 87 -13.58 -16.22 7.72
C ALA A 87 -12.97 -17.28 6.80
N GLN A 88 -12.27 -16.83 5.75
CA GLN A 88 -11.55 -17.72 4.84
C GLN A 88 -10.47 -18.55 5.56
N ALA A 89 -9.67 -17.93 6.40
CA ALA A 89 -8.57 -18.59 7.11
C ALA A 89 -9.03 -19.68 8.10
N LEU A 90 -10.23 -19.52 8.66
CA LEU A 90 -10.81 -20.45 9.63
C LEU A 90 -11.81 -21.43 9.00
N GLY A 91 -12.20 -21.23 7.74
CA GLY A 91 -13.19 -22.06 7.04
C GLY A 91 -14.61 -21.89 7.60
N ILE A 92 -15.02 -20.66 7.97
CA ILE A 92 -16.33 -20.34 8.54
C ILE A 92 -17.04 -19.26 7.71
N PRO A 93 -18.37 -19.14 7.81
CA PRO A 93 -19.09 -18.05 7.14
C PRO A 93 -18.66 -16.68 7.65
N PRO A 94 -18.51 -15.65 6.79
CA PRO A 94 -18.14 -14.30 7.21
C PRO A 94 -19.10 -13.70 8.26
N ASN A 95 -20.37 -14.04 8.22
CA ASN A 95 -21.35 -13.57 9.19
C ASN A 95 -21.08 -14.04 10.64
N ASN A 96 -20.23 -15.04 10.82
CA ASN A 96 -19.79 -15.51 12.12
C ASN A 96 -18.57 -14.74 12.66
N VAL A 97 -18.00 -13.82 11.87
CA VAL A 97 -16.85 -12.99 12.25
C VAL A 97 -17.32 -11.56 12.54
N HIS A 98 -17.02 -11.09 13.73
CA HIS A 98 -17.26 -9.70 14.15
C HIS A 98 -15.92 -8.99 14.38
N VAL A 99 -15.67 -7.93 13.61
CA VAL A 99 -14.44 -7.14 13.70
C VAL A 99 -14.74 -5.78 14.32
N ILE A 100 -14.02 -5.47 15.37
CA ILE A 100 -14.07 -4.21 16.10
C ILE A 100 -12.73 -3.51 15.88
N ALA A 101 -12.74 -2.36 15.19
CA ALA A 101 -11.57 -1.51 15.09
C ALA A 101 -11.64 -0.46 16.21
N PRO A 102 -10.81 -0.55 17.26
CA PRO A 102 -10.70 0.48 18.29
C PRO A 102 -9.99 1.74 17.73
N PHE A 103 -9.61 2.67 18.59
CA PHE A 103 -8.76 3.78 18.17
C PHE A 103 -7.42 3.23 17.65
N VAL A 104 -7.10 3.51 16.39
CA VAL A 104 -5.91 3.00 15.71
C VAL A 104 -4.80 4.04 15.78
N GLY A 105 -3.64 3.64 16.29
CA GLY A 105 -2.46 4.50 16.48
C GLY A 105 -1.65 4.73 15.21
N GLY A 106 -2.33 5.06 14.11
CA GLY A 106 -1.77 5.30 12.79
C GLY A 106 -1.81 4.05 11.89
N GLY A 107 -1.84 4.25 10.58
CA GLY A 107 -1.86 3.17 9.60
C GLY A 107 -1.14 3.54 8.30
N PHE A 108 -1.42 4.73 7.76
CA PHE A 108 -0.80 5.30 6.55
C PHE A 108 -0.84 4.39 5.32
N GLY A 109 -1.73 3.38 5.32
CA GLY A 109 -1.84 2.33 4.29
C GLY A 109 -1.35 0.96 4.74
N GLY A 110 -0.38 0.86 5.65
CA GLY A 110 0.19 -0.41 6.13
C GLY A 110 -0.84 -1.34 6.76
N LYS A 111 -1.73 -0.80 7.59
CA LYS A 111 -2.79 -1.59 8.24
C LYS A 111 -3.97 -1.94 7.32
N SER A 112 -3.76 -1.89 6.00
CA SER A 112 -4.68 -2.42 5.00
C SER A 112 -4.51 -3.93 4.77
N GLN A 113 -3.37 -4.50 5.14
CA GLN A 113 -3.14 -5.94 5.22
C GLN A 113 -3.44 -6.42 6.65
N ASN A 114 -4.06 -7.59 6.78
CA ASN A 114 -4.58 -8.09 8.05
C ASN A 114 -3.84 -9.35 8.54
N ARG A 115 -2.55 -9.48 8.21
CA ARG A 115 -1.74 -10.68 8.51
C ARG A 115 -1.74 -11.03 9.99
N GLN A 116 -1.51 -10.05 10.88
CA GLN A 116 -1.53 -10.22 12.34
C GLN A 116 -2.90 -10.68 12.85
N ILE A 117 -3.99 -10.27 12.19
CA ILE A 117 -5.36 -10.67 12.55
C ILE A 117 -5.58 -12.14 12.22
N VAL A 118 -5.20 -12.55 11.01
CA VAL A 118 -5.30 -13.96 10.56
C VAL A 118 -4.43 -14.87 11.43
N GLU A 119 -3.24 -14.42 11.78
CA GLU A 119 -2.34 -15.13 12.70
C GLU A 119 -2.98 -15.33 14.07
N ALA A 120 -3.47 -14.25 14.70
CA ALA A 120 -4.14 -14.29 15.98
C ALA A 120 -5.38 -15.19 15.95
N ALA A 121 -6.14 -15.20 14.86
CA ALA A 121 -7.32 -16.04 14.69
C ALA A 121 -6.96 -17.54 14.65
N ARG A 122 -5.94 -17.90 13.88
CA ARG A 122 -5.43 -19.28 13.83
C ARG A 122 -4.91 -19.75 15.19
N LEU A 123 -4.11 -18.91 15.85
CA LEU A 123 -3.58 -19.20 17.18
C LEU A 123 -4.67 -19.32 18.23
N SER A 124 -5.69 -18.44 18.21
CA SER A 124 -6.83 -18.53 19.13
C SER A 124 -7.63 -19.83 18.93
N LYS A 125 -7.85 -20.25 17.68
CA LYS A 125 -8.51 -21.53 17.37
C LYS A 125 -7.72 -22.72 17.91
N LEU A 126 -6.40 -22.72 17.73
CA LEU A 126 -5.51 -23.79 18.20
C LEU A 126 -5.41 -23.82 19.73
N ALA A 127 -5.32 -22.66 20.38
CA ALA A 127 -5.16 -22.55 21.83
C ALA A 127 -6.50 -22.76 22.59
N GLY A 128 -7.65 -22.68 21.91
CA GLY A 128 -8.97 -22.76 22.53
C GLY A 128 -9.27 -21.61 23.51
N ARG A 129 -8.60 -20.47 23.37
CA ARG A 129 -8.72 -19.28 24.22
C ARG A 129 -8.39 -18.01 23.45
N PRO A 130 -8.74 -16.80 23.94
CA PRO A 130 -8.32 -15.55 23.33
C PRO A 130 -6.79 -15.45 23.20
N VAL A 131 -6.33 -14.97 22.04
CA VAL A 131 -4.91 -14.76 21.76
C VAL A 131 -4.71 -13.33 21.24
N GLN A 132 -3.72 -12.64 21.81
CA GLN A 132 -3.23 -11.37 21.31
C GLN A 132 -1.93 -11.59 20.56
N VAL A 133 -1.86 -11.02 19.36
CA VAL A 133 -0.64 -10.84 18.58
C VAL A 133 -0.33 -9.36 18.53
N ALA A 134 0.88 -8.97 18.87
CA ALA A 134 1.39 -7.62 18.70
C ALA A 134 2.79 -7.74 18.10
N TRP A 135 2.99 -7.21 16.91
CA TRP A 135 4.30 -7.25 16.28
C TRP A 135 5.28 -6.32 17.00
N SER A 136 6.51 -6.78 17.15
CA SER A 136 7.62 -5.90 17.52
C SER A 136 7.91 -4.90 16.38
N ARG A 137 8.72 -3.90 16.64
CA ARG A 137 9.11 -2.95 15.59
C ARG A 137 9.94 -3.62 14.49
N GLU A 138 10.75 -4.61 14.82
CA GLU A 138 11.50 -5.40 13.86
C GLU A 138 10.57 -6.22 12.96
N GLU A 139 9.55 -6.85 13.54
CA GLU A 139 8.53 -7.59 12.79
C GLU A 139 7.71 -6.67 11.91
N GLU A 140 7.35 -5.48 12.38
CA GLU A 140 6.68 -4.45 11.59
C GLU A 140 7.49 -4.11 10.33
N PHE A 141 8.78 -3.82 10.47
CA PHE A 141 9.63 -3.50 9.31
C PHE A 141 9.91 -4.70 8.42
N PHE A 142 9.75 -5.91 8.90
CA PHE A 142 9.96 -7.12 8.11
C PHE A 142 8.70 -7.58 7.36
N TYR A 143 7.53 -7.45 7.98
CA TYR A 143 6.27 -8.01 7.45
C TYR A 143 5.34 -6.97 6.81
N ASP A 144 5.47 -5.69 7.18
CA ASP A 144 4.65 -4.63 6.58
C ASP A 144 5.07 -4.35 5.13
N THR A 145 4.19 -3.69 4.41
CA THR A 145 4.49 -3.14 3.08
C THR A 145 5.10 -1.75 3.21
N PHE A 146 5.72 -1.31 2.14
CA PHE A 146 6.32 0.02 2.07
C PHE A 146 5.68 0.79 0.92
N ARG A 147 5.58 2.11 1.05
CA ARG A 147 5.33 2.94 -0.12
C ARG A 147 6.47 2.68 -1.12
N PRO A 148 6.19 2.22 -2.34
CA PRO A 148 7.23 1.87 -3.29
C PRO A 148 8.03 3.09 -3.74
N ALA A 149 9.28 2.88 -4.13
CA ALA A 149 10.06 3.89 -4.81
C ALA A 149 9.43 4.18 -6.19
N ALA A 150 9.41 5.45 -6.58
CA ALA A 150 8.83 5.88 -7.85
C ALA A 150 9.63 7.00 -8.49
N ILE A 151 9.64 7.02 -9.82
CA ILE A 151 10.07 8.15 -10.64
C ILE A 151 8.83 8.69 -11.32
N VAL A 152 8.59 9.98 -11.18
CA VAL A 152 7.50 10.68 -11.88
C VAL A 152 8.13 11.69 -12.82
N LYS A 153 7.86 11.55 -14.12
CA LYS A 153 8.26 12.52 -15.14
C LYS A 153 7.04 13.25 -15.63
N ILE A 154 7.12 14.56 -15.63
CA ILE A 154 6.05 15.44 -16.10
C ILE A 154 6.61 16.32 -17.21
N ARG A 155 5.89 16.40 -18.32
CA ARG A 155 6.12 17.38 -19.38
C ARG A 155 4.78 18.04 -19.70
N SER A 156 4.72 19.35 -19.59
CA SER A 156 3.48 20.10 -19.75
C SER A 156 3.73 21.43 -20.45
N GLY A 157 2.70 22.03 -20.97
CA GLY A 157 2.75 23.38 -21.54
C GLY A 157 1.50 24.17 -21.20
N VAL A 158 1.66 25.50 -21.16
CA VAL A 158 0.58 26.46 -20.97
C VAL A 158 0.47 27.38 -22.17
N THR A 159 -0.74 27.83 -22.49
CA THR A 159 -1.01 28.84 -23.51
C THR A 159 -0.71 30.25 -22.98
N GLU A 160 -0.71 31.29 -23.84
CA GLU A 160 -0.63 32.70 -23.43
C GLU A 160 -1.75 33.13 -22.45
N ALA A 161 -2.85 32.39 -22.42
CA ALA A 161 -3.97 32.65 -21.52
C ALA A 161 -3.89 31.83 -20.21
N ASP A 162 -2.72 31.33 -19.84
CA ASP A 162 -2.46 30.51 -18.64
C ASP A 162 -3.31 29.23 -18.55
N GLN A 163 -3.73 28.67 -19.69
CA GLN A 163 -4.45 27.42 -19.72
C GLN A 163 -3.50 26.27 -20.06
N ILE A 164 -3.73 25.09 -19.45
CA ILE A 164 -2.96 23.89 -19.78
C ILE A 164 -3.20 23.51 -21.24
N ALA A 165 -2.15 23.58 -22.05
CA ALA A 165 -2.17 23.20 -23.47
C ALA A 165 -1.99 21.69 -23.64
N TYR A 166 -1.08 21.09 -22.88
CA TYR A 166 -0.87 19.65 -22.81
C TYR A 166 -0.29 19.23 -21.46
N TRP A 167 -0.47 17.94 -21.16
CA TRP A 167 0.05 17.31 -19.95
C TRP A 167 0.44 15.87 -20.25
N ASN A 168 1.74 15.56 -20.15
CA ASN A 168 2.25 14.20 -20.19
C ASN A 168 2.78 13.80 -18.82
N PHE A 169 2.41 12.60 -18.35
CA PHE A 169 2.71 12.14 -17.00
C PHE A 169 3.11 10.67 -17.03
N ASP A 170 4.38 10.39 -16.81
CA ASP A 170 4.91 9.04 -16.79
C ASP A 170 5.31 8.66 -15.36
N VAL A 171 4.92 7.47 -14.93
CA VAL A 171 5.26 6.93 -13.60
C VAL A 171 5.97 5.59 -13.75
N TYR A 172 7.14 5.48 -13.16
CA TYR A 172 7.89 4.23 -13.01
C TYR A 172 7.93 3.89 -11.53
N PHE A 173 7.38 2.76 -11.12
CA PHE A 173 7.34 2.37 -9.71
C PHE A 173 7.53 0.86 -9.53
N ALA A 174 7.98 0.46 -8.33
CA ALA A 174 8.13 -0.93 -7.94
C ALA A 174 6.88 -1.35 -7.15
N GLY A 175 5.89 -1.91 -7.83
CA GLY A 175 4.65 -2.37 -7.22
C GLY A 175 4.14 -3.65 -7.84
#